data_e62da5f97900ac9e436a8c41e544b5e2
#
_entry.id   e62da5f97900ac9e436a8c41e544b5e2
#
_cell.length_a   1.000
_cell.length_b   1.000
_cell.length_c   1.000
_cell.angle_alpha   90.00
_cell.angle_beta   90.00
_cell.angle_gamma   90.00
#
_symmetry.space_group_name_H-M   'P 1'
#
loop_
_entity.id
_entity.type
_entity.pdbx_description
1 polymer ?
#
loop_
_entity_poly.entity_id
_entity_poly.type
_entity_poly.pdbx_seq_one_letter_code
_entity_poly.pdbx_strand_id
1 'polypeptide(L)'
;MVSLDLRTRTDADIRSVATIDFFDDELPGLAAARADLALHGARELGVEPFTFETPSGAWTLAIADDAITVARGNTGAACVRLSDADIADIVDDLKTPMTFVTAGTLDMARGNLGDFLDWWVVLRSLIDGRVAHTAGSFELRDRTGAPLDLHRSFGPEDDDTDIAHFLAEAGFVHLRGWFDPGAMHQIAGDMDRALPTYQRNDGRSWWAKTADGTDRCVRMQHFHERSSATVDLLASDVFARIGRLTGDAYTPRWDGNRIEALVKPIGVVEGISDVPWHKDCSLGMHSYNCCGLTVGISVTGADDRSGQLRVVAGSNRALVQPAFVRKESGLPIVDLPTATGDATVHCSCTLHMAQPPVDRERKVMYTGFGLAPLAPAGEARKRAVASISAVREGSYRNVSQPPARTP
;
A
#
# COMPACT_ATOMS: atom_id res chain seq x y z
N MET A 1 -21.88 -8.17 9.37
CA MET A 1 -21.79 -6.74 9.01
C MET A 1 -21.46 -6.67 7.51
N VAL A 2 -22.21 -5.87 6.75
CA VAL A 2 -21.89 -5.66 5.32
C VAL A 2 -20.58 -4.87 5.29
N SER A 3 -19.56 -5.40 4.62
CA SER A 3 -18.32 -4.66 4.37
C SER A 3 -18.69 -3.38 3.62
N LEU A 4 -18.35 -2.22 4.18
CA LEU A 4 -18.62 -0.95 3.53
C LEU A 4 -17.82 -0.87 2.22
N ASP A 5 -18.53 -0.81 1.10
CA ASP A 5 -17.88 -0.59 -0.20
C ASP A 5 -17.41 0.87 -0.29
N LEU A 6 -16.10 1.07 -0.30
CA LEU A 6 -15.50 2.41 -0.35
C LEU A 6 -15.94 3.23 -1.58
N ARG A 7 -16.45 2.59 -2.62
CA ARG A 7 -17.02 3.28 -3.80
C ARG A 7 -18.32 4.00 -3.50
N THR A 8 -19.11 3.46 -2.56
CA THR A 8 -20.43 3.99 -2.19
C THR A 8 -20.40 4.88 -0.96
N ARG A 9 -19.23 5.02 -0.31
CA ARG A 9 -19.09 5.75 0.94
C ARG A 9 -19.38 7.24 0.77
N THR A 10 -20.34 7.74 1.53
CA THR A 10 -20.75 9.15 1.60
C THR A 10 -20.48 9.71 3.00
N ASP A 11 -20.71 11.00 3.24
CA ASP A 11 -20.60 11.58 4.60
C ASP A 11 -21.58 10.96 5.59
N ALA A 12 -22.72 10.39 5.12
CA ALA A 12 -23.65 9.66 5.96
C ALA A 12 -23.09 8.34 6.52
N ASP A 13 -22.07 7.79 5.85
CA ASP A 13 -21.36 6.58 6.26
C ASP A 13 -20.19 6.86 7.19
N ILE A 14 -19.82 8.14 7.35
CA ILE A 14 -18.75 8.60 8.22
C ILE A 14 -19.37 9.05 9.53
N ARG A 15 -18.97 8.39 10.60
CA ARG A 15 -19.54 8.64 11.92
C ARG A 15 -18.98 9.94 12.50
N SER A 16 -19.81 10.65 13.23
CA SER A 16 -19.31 11.67 14.15
C SER A 16 -18.80 10.97 15.42
N VAL A 17 -17.49 10.83 15.54
CA VAL A 17 -16.87 10.17 16.68
C VAL A 17 -16.38 11.23 17.68
N ALA A 18 -16.98 11.25 18.89
CA ALA A 18 -16.42 11.97 20.00
C ALA A 18 -15.36 11.10 20.69
N THR A 19 -14.13 11.59 20.79
CA THR A 19 -12.98 10.84 21.32
C THR A 19 -13.26 10.26 22.72
N ILE A 20 -13.88 11.04 23.59
CA ILE A 20 -14.23 10.59 24.95
C ILE A 20 -15.20 9.42 24.90
N ASP A 21 -16.29 9.57 24.18
CA ASP A 21 -17.36 8.54 24.10
C ASP A 21 -16.82 7.26 23.44
N PHE A 22 -15.94 7.40 22.45
CA PHE A 22 -15.30 6.26 21.79
C PHE A 22 -14.45 5.44 22.79
N PHE A 23 -13.55 6.10 23.52
CA PHE A 23 -12.64 5.37 24.41
C PHE A 23 -13.26 4.98 25.75
N ASP A 24 -14.23 5.72 26.27
CA ASP A 24 -14.85 5.41 27.56
C ASP A 24 -15.97 4.36 27.44
N ASP A 25 -16.71 4.35 26.33
CA ASP A 25 -17.91 3.54 26.19
C ASP A 25 -17.87 2.60 25.00
N GLU A 26 -17.64 3.11 23.77
CA GLU A 26 -17.75 2.32 22.55
C GLU A 26 -16.66 1.24 22.46
N LEU A 27 -15.40 1.64 22.57
CA LEU A 27 -14.27 0.72 22.42
C LEU A 27 -14.25 -0.38 23.49
N PRO A 28 -14.51 -0.11 24.78
CA PRO A 28 -14.70 -1.15 25.80
C PRO A 28 -15.81 -2.14 25.44
N GLY A 29 -16.93 -1.63 24.92
CA GLY A 29 -18.05 -2.46 24.47
C GLY A 29 -17.65 -3.35 23.27
N LEU A 30 -16.92 -2.81 22.30
CA LEU A 30 -16.39 -3.57 21.17
C LEU A 30 -15.36 -4.60 21.63
N ALA A 31 -14.48 -4.25 22.55
CA ALA A 31 -13.47 -5.15 23.10
C ALA A 31 -14.14 -6.34 23.82
N ALA A 32 -15.18 -6.10 24.61
CA ALA A 32 -15.92 -7.17 25.26
C ALA A 32 -16.69 -8.06 24.26
N ALA A 33 -17.28 -7.47 23.21
CA ALA A 33 -18.10 -8.20 22.24
C ALA A 33 -17.30 -8.96 21.18
N ARG A 34 -16.01 -8.59 20.94
CA ARG A 34 -15.20 -9.06 19.82
C ARG A 34 -13.79 -9.48 20.25
N ALA A 35 -13.60 -9.81 21.53
CA ALA A 35 -12.32 -10.27 22.07
C ALA A 35 -11.76 -11.46 21.29
N ASP A 36 -12.60 -12.41 20.91
CA ASP A 36 -12.29 -13.60 20.14
C ASP A 36 -11.66 -13.30 18.76
N LEU A 37 -12.03 -12.18 18.14
CA LEU A 37 -11.49 -11.77 16.85
C LEU A 37 -10.09 -11.15 16.96
N ALA A 38 -9.80 -10.48 18.07
CA ALA A 38 -8.60 -9.65 18.22
C ALA A 38 -7.55 -10.24 19.16
N LEU A 39 -7.96 -10.95 20.21
CA LEU A 39 -7.07 -11.31 21.32
C LEU A 39 -5.96 -12.27 20.92
N HIS A 40 -6.27 -13.26 20.08
CA HIS A 40 -5.24 -14.21 19.61
C HIS A 40 -4.19 -13.48 18.77
N GLY A 41 -4.61 -12.66 17.82
CA GLY A 41 -3.69 -11.85 17.02
C GLY A 41 -2.90 -10.85 17.85
N ALA A 42 -3.52 -10.18 18.82
CA ALA A 42 -2.84 -9.27 19.72
C ALA A 42 -1.72 -9.95 20.53
N ARG A 43 -1.95 -11.21 20.98
CA ARG A 43 -0.93 -12.01 21.66
C ARG A 43 0.22 -12.44 20.74
N GLU A 44 -0.09 -12.87 19.51
CA GLU A 44 0.95 -13.20 18.53
C GLU A 44 1.77 -11.98 18.13
N LEU A 45 1.14 -10.80 18.05
CA LEU A 45 1.83 -9.53 17.84
C LEU A 45 2.70 -9.13 19.03
N GLY A 46 2.44 -9.68 20.22
CA GLY A 46 3.17 -9.35 21.43
C GLY A 46 2.94 -7.91 21.87
N VAL A 47 1.70 -7.40 21.72
CA VAL A 47 1.41 -6.01 22.03
C VAL A 47 1.61 -5.72 23.52
N GLU A 48 2.36 -4.66 23.81
CA GLU A 48 2.50 -4.09 25.15
C GLU A 48 1.47 -2.99 25.38
N PRO A 49 1.17 -2.59 26.61
CA PRO A 49 0.23 -1.50 26.89
C PRO A 49 0.54 -0.24 26.10
N PHE A 50 -0.46 0.30 25.42
CA PHE A 50 -0.33 1.41 24.48
C PHE A 50 -1.29 2.56 24.82
N THR A 51 -0.80 3.79 24.84
CA THR A 51 -1.60 4.97 25.12
C THR A 51 -1.89 5.79 23.87
N PHE A 52 -3.15 6.15 23.70
CA PHE A 52 -3.59 7.25 22.85
C PHE A 52 -3.75 8.51 23.71
N GLU A 53 -2.96 9.54 23.43
CA GLU A 53 -3.03 10.85 24.11
C GLU A 53 -3.59 11.89 23.13
N THR A 54 -4.66 12.57 23.54
CA THR A 54 -5.32 13.63 22.74
C THR A 54 -5.58 14.86 23.61
N PRO A 55 -6.00 16.00 23.04
CA PRO A 55 -6.46 17.14 23.83
C PRO A 55 -7.62 16.81 24.77
N SER A 56 -8.46 15.83 24.43
CA SER A 56 -9.61 15.40 25.26
C SER A 56 -9.24 14.45 26.40
N GLY A 57 -8.04 13.88 26.40
CA GLY A 57 -7.59 12.96 27.44
C GLY A 57 -6.57 11.94 26.95
N ALA A 58 -6.26 10.98 27.82
CA ALA A 58 -5.39 9.86 27.51
C ALA A 58 -6.05 8.55 27.92
N TRP A 59 -5.90 7.52 27.08
CA TRP A 59 -6.42 6.19 27.33
C TRP A 59 -5.38 5.14 26.99
N THR A 60 -5.18 4.22 27.92
CA THR A 60 -4.26 3.09 27.74
C THR A 60 -5.03 1.82 27.43
N LEU A 61 -4.68 1.18 26.33
CA LEU A 61 -5.13 -0.13 25.94
C LEU A 61 -4.11 -1.17 26.38
N ALA A 62 -4.59 -2.29 26.89
CA ALA A 62 -3.73 -3.39 27.33
C ALA A 62 -4.45 -4.74 27.19
N ILE A 63 -3.67 -5.82 27.18
CA ILE A 63 -4.19 -7.17 27.37
C ILE A 63 -4.05 -7.51 28.86
N ALA A 64 -5.17 -7.82 29.50
CA ALA A 64 -5.20 -8.28 30.88
C ALA A 64 -6.02 -9.58 30.94
N ASP A 65 -5.40 -10.65 31.45
CA ASP A 65 -5.98 -11.99 31.46
C ASP A 65 -6.44 -12.40 30.04
N ASP A 66 -7.73 -12.63 29.85
CA ASP A 66 -8.34 -12.98 28.57
C ASP A 66 -9.18 -11.83 27.98
N ALA A 67 -8.80 -10.58 28.24
CA ALA A 67 -9.52 -9.40 27.77
C ALA A 67 -8.60 -8.32 27.22
N ILE A 68 -9.13 -7.54 26.28
CA ILE A 68 -8.57 -6.26 25.87
C ILE A 68 -9.22 -5.19 26.72
N THR A 69 -8.44 -4.45 27.48
CA THR A 69 -8.91 -3.42 28.41
C THR A 69 -8.59 -2.03 27.88
N VAL A 70 -9.47 -1.08 28.19
CA VAL A 70 -9.29 0.35 27.90
C VAL A 70 -9.46 1.09 29.21
N ALA A 71 -8.47 1.84 29.62
CA ALA A 71 -8.52 2.58 30.89
C ALA A 71 -8.02 4.03 30.68
N ARG A 72 -8.66 4.98 31.35
CA ARG A 72 -8.17 6.37 31.40
C ARG A 72 -6.79 6.44 32.03
N GLY A 73 -5.94 7.24 31.45
CA GLY A 73 -4.58 7.49 31.95
C GLY A 73 -3.51 7.21 30.87
N ASN A 74 -2.30 7.77 31.11
CA ASN A 74 -1.15 7.63 30.24
C ASN A 74 -0.11 6.70 30.88
N THR A 75 -0.42 5.41 30.96
CA THR A 75 0.37 4.39 31.65
C THR A 75 1.00 3.36 30.70
N GLY A 76 0.80 3.48 29.39
CA GLY A 76 1.31 2.53 28.39
C GLY A 76 2.85 2.58 28.26
N ALA A 77 3.42 1.44 27.85
CA ALA A 77 4.83 1.35 27.47
C ALA A 77 5.13 2.20 26.20
N ALA A 78 4.16 2.27 25.30
CA ALA A 78 4.19 3.17 24.14
C ALA A 78 3.06 4.20 24.21
N CYS A 79 3.23 5.34 23.52
CA CYS A 79 2.24 6.42 23.50
C CYS A 79 2.35 7.22 22.19
N VAL A 80 1.21 7.38 21.51
CA VAL A 80 1.07 8.28 20.37
C VAL A 80 0.24 9.50 20.75
N ARG A 81 0.65 10.68 20.28
CA ARG A 81 -0.13 11.93 20.39
C ARG A 81 -0.84 12.20 19.08
N LEU A 82 -2.15 12.38 19.18
CA LEU A 82 -3.03 12.63 18.04
C LEU A 82 -4.04 13.74 18.40
N SER A 83 -4.58 14.40 17.40
CA SER A 83 -5.75 15.24 17.59
C SER A 83 -7.03 14.40 17.73
N ASP A 84 -8.09 14.97 18.30
CA ASP A 84 -9.39 14.29 18.35
C ASP A 84 -9.95 14.01 16.96
N ALA A 85 -9.66 14.87 15.99
CA ALA A 85 -10.02 14.66 14.59
C ALA A 85 -9.25 13.46 13.96
N ASP A 86 -7.99 13.26 14.34
CA ASP A 86 -7.21 12.11 13.88
C ASP A 86 -7.76 10.79 14.43
N ILE A 87 -8.23 10.80 15.68
CA ILE A 87 -8.91 9.61 16.25
C ILE A 87 -10.17 9.28 15.45
N ALA A 88 -11.02 10.28 15.16
CA ALA A 88 -12.21 10.07 14.34
C ALA A 88 -11.84 9.53 12.94
N ASP A 89 -10.83 10.09 12.30
CA ASP A 89 -10.36 9.63 10.99
C ASP A 89 -9.80 8.19 11.03
N ILE A 90 -9.12 7.79 12.12
CA ILE A 90 -8.65 6.41 12.33
C ILE A 90 -9.83 5.48 12.54
N VAL A 91 -10.79 5.84 13.37
CA VAL A 91 -11.98 5.02 13.66
C VAL A 91 -12.75 4.75 12.38
N ASP A 92 -12.93 5.73 11.55
CA ASP A 92 -13.64 5.63 10.26
C ASP A 92 -12.78 5.14 9.09
N ASP A 93 -11.56 4.67 9.35
CA ASP A 93 -10.62 4.19 8.31
C ASP A 93 -10.38 5.21 7.18
N LEU A 94 -10.32 6.49 7.54
CA LEU A 94 -9.93 7.59 6.65
C LEU A 94 -8.42 7.89 6.72
N LYS A 95 -7.80 7.53 7.85
CA LYS A 95 -6.34 7.58 8.07
C LYS A 95 -5.83 6.26 8.66
N THR A 96 -4.61 5.94 8.35
CA THR A 96 -3.85 4.83 8.95
C THR A 96 -2.62 5.40 9.66
N PRO A 97 -1.91 4.65 10.51
CA PRO A 97 -0.64 5.09 11.08
C PRO A 97 0.37 5.56 10.00
N MET A 98 0.36 4.92 8.82
CA MET A 98 1.24 5.31 7.72
C MET A 98 0.88 6.65 7.10
N THR A 99 -0.34 7.12 7.24
CA THR A 99 -0.73 8.49 6.83
C THR A 99 0.08 9.54 7.61
N PHE A 100 0.24 9.35 8.93
CA PHE A 100 1.02 10.26 9.77
C PHE A 100 2.52 10.22 9.45
N VAL A 101 3.05 9.03 9.13
CA VAL A 101 4.44 8.89 8.66
C VAL A 101 4.65 9.66 7.36
N THR A 102 3.78 9.44 6.38
CA THR A 102 3.86 10.08 5.06
C THR A 102 3.70 11.60 5.18
N ALA A 103 2.83 12.05 6.09
CA ALA A 103 2.61 13.46 6.37
C ALA A 103 3.74 14.12 7.18
N GLY A 104 4.63 13.34 7.79
CA GLY A 104 5.63 13.86 8.73
C GLY A 104 5.01 14.40 10.02
N THR A 105 3.82 13.91 10.41
CA THR A 105 3.07 14.36 11.58
C THR A 105 2.97 13.30 12.68
N LEU A 106 3.63 12.16 12.52
CA LEU A 106 3.67 11.12 13.55
C LEU A 106 4.40 11.66 14.80
N ASP A 107 3.70 11.70 15.95
CA ASP A 107 4.27 12.05 17.25
C ASP A 107 4.18 10.85 18.21
N MET A 108 5.25 10.06 18.25
CA MET A 108 5.42 8.99 19.24
C MET A 108 6.07 9.57 20.49
N ALA A 109 5.29 9.85 21.52
CA ALA A 109 5.81 10.33 22.81
C ALA A 109 6.66 9.26 23.53
N ARG A 110 6.35 7.98 23.33
CA ARG A 110 7.11 6.80 23.80
C ARG A 110 6.90 5.64 22.83
N GLY A 111 7.84 4.70 22.81
CA GLY A 111 7.78 3.56 21.89
C GLY A 111 8.12 3.96 20.46
N ASN A 112 7.60 3.20 19.51
CA ASN A 112 7.93 3.36 18.09
C ASN A 112 6.72 3.09 17.18
N LEU A 113 6.89 3.32 15.88
CA LEU A 113 5.85 3.09 14.87
C LEU A 113 5.32 1.64 14.87
N GLY A 114 6.16 0.66 15.17
CA GLY A 114 5.76 -0.76 15.22
C GLY A 114 4.67 -0.99 16.27
N ASP A 115 4.83 -0.40 17.46
CA ASP A 115 3.85 -0.50 18.55
C ASP A 115 2.49 0.09 18.13
N PHE A 116 2.51 1.22 17.42
CA PHE A 116 1.28 1.83 16.91
C PHE A 116 0.62 0.99 15.81
N LEU A 117 1.42 0.42 14.91
CA LEU A 117 0.90 -0.44 13.85
C LEU A 117 0.31 -1.74 14.38
N ASP A 118 0.90 -2.32 15.43
CA ASP A 118 0.36 -3.53 16.06
C ASP A 118 -0.98 -3.24 16.74
N TRP A 119 -1.07 -2.17 17.50
CA TRP A 119 -2.34 -1.76 18.10
C TRP A 119 -3.38 -1.31 17.09
N TRP A 120 -2.94 -0.75 15.96
CA TRP A 120 -3.87 -0.42 14.88
C TRP A 120 -4.50 -1.69 14.27
N VAL A 121 -3.78 -2.80 14.12
CA VAL A 121 -4.36 -4.09 13.73
C VAL A 121 -5.41 -4.56 14.72
N VAL A 122 -5.13 -4.46 16.02
CA VAL A 122 -6.08 -4.82 17.08
C VAL A 122 -7.32 -3.93 17.03
N LEU A 123 -7.15 -2.61 16.91
CA LEU A 123 -8.25 -1.66 16.78
C LEU A 123 -9.12 -1.95 15.56
N ARG A 124 -8.52 -2.20 14.39
CA ARG A 124 -9.28 -2.56 13.19
C ARG A 124 -10.05 -3.86 13.36
N SER A 125 -9.44 -4.84 14.04
CA SER A 125 -10.14 -6.08 14.37
C SER A 125 -11.41 -5.82 15.19
N LEU A 126 -11.30 -5.01 16.24
CA LEU A 126 -12.42 -4.65 17.10
C LEU A 126 -13.46 -3.78 16.38
N ILE A 127 -13.03 -2.72 15.68
CA ILE A 127 -13.95 -1.76 15.05
C ILE A 127 -14.68 -2.41 13.87
N ASP A 128 -13.97 -3.16 13.02
CA ASP A 128 -14.52 -3.71 11.79
C ASP A 128 -15.14 -5.10 11.96
N GLY A 129 -14.90 -5.75 13.11
CA GLY A 129 -15.36 -7.11 13.35
C GLY A 129 -14.67 -8.14 12.46
N ARG A 130 -13.37 -7.97 12.22
CA ARG A 130 -12.52 -8.88 11.41
C ARG A 130 -11.51 -9.58 12.30
N VAL A 131 -11.21 -10.82 11.96
CA VAL A 131 -10.13 -11.55 12.65
C VAL A 131 -8.78 -10.88 12.37
N ALA A 132 -8.04 -10.51 13.41
CA ALA A 132 -6.64 -10.17 13.28
C ALA A 132 -5.90 -11.43 12.80
N HIS A 133 -5.14 -11.29 11.70
CA HIS A 133 -4.53 -12.45 11.06
C HIS A 133 -3.48 -13.10 11.95
N THR A 134 -3.54 -14.42 12.00
CA THR A 134 -2.54 -15.30 12.64
C THR A 134 -2.15 -16.43 11.69
N ALA A 135 -1.05 -17.09 11.95
CA ALA A 135 -0.57 -18.18 11.11
C ALA A 135 -1.63 -19.28 10.96
N GLY A 136 -1.91 -19.68 9.72
CA GLY A 136 -2.91 -20.70 9.42
C GLY A 136 -4.38 -20.25 9.51
N SER A 137 -4.66 -18.95 9.75
CA SER A 137 -6.05 -18.46 9.82
C SER A 137 -6.81 -18.56 8.49
N PHE A 138 -6.13 -18.67 7.36
CA PHE A 138 -6.71 -19.03 6.06
C PHE A 138 -5.66 -19.70 5.14
N GLU A 139 -6.13 -20.36 4.11
CA GLU A 139 -5.31 -21.00 3.10
C GLU A 139 -5.58 -20.38 1.73
N LEU A 140 -4.54 -20.33 0.90
CA LEU A 140 -4.63 -19.90 -0.50
C LEU A 140 -4.92 -21.12 -1.36
N ARG A 141 -6.05 -21.13 -2.06
CA ARG A 141 -6.52 -22.28 -2.85
C ARG A 141 -6.81 -21.87 -4.28
N ASP A 142 -6.57 -22.79 -5.21
CA ASP A 142 -7.02 -22.65 -6.58
C ASP A 142 -8.53 -22.91 -6.71
N ARG A 143 -9.08 -22.77 -7.93
CA ARG A 143 -10.51 -22.99 -8.22
C ARG A 143 -10.97 -24.42 -8.02
N THR A 144 -10.06 -25.38 -7.93
CA THR A 144 -10.37 -26.79 -7.65
C THR A 144 -10.34 -27.09 -6.14
N GLY A 145 -9.89 -26.14 -5.32
CA GLY A 145 -9.71 -26.30 -3.88
C GLY A 145 -8.34 -26.85 -3.50
N ALA A 146 -7.42 -27.06 -4.45
CA ALA A 146 -6.05 -27.44 -4.16
C ALA A 146 -5.22 -26.23 -3.68
N PRO A 147 -4.08 -26.43 -3.00
CA PRO A 147 -3.17 -25.34 -2.65
C PRO A 147 -2.75 -24.54 -3.89
N LEU A 148 -2.79 -23.22 -3.78
CA LEU A 148 -2.45 -22.32 -4.87
C LEU A 148 -0.95 -22.36 -5.17
N ASP A 149 -0.58 -22.60 -6.44
CA ASP A 149 0.81 -22.48 -6.89
C ASP A 149 1.18 -21.00 -7.05
N LEU A 150 1.81 -20.43 -6.03
CA LEU A 150 2.17 -19.00 -5.97
C LEU A 150 3.24 -18.57 -6.98
N HIS A 151 3.90 -19.52 -7.65
CA HIS A 151 4.89 -19.25 -8.69
C HIS A 151 4.31 -19.34 -10.11
N ARG A 152 3.02 -19.67 -10.23
CA ARG A 152 2.33 -19.67 -11.51
C ARG A 152 2.36 -18.27 -12.15
N SER A 153 2.74 -18.22 -13.44
CA SER A 153 2.60 -17.05 -14.30
C SER A 153 1.60 -17.34 -15.41
N PHE A 154 0.96 -16.30 -15.93
CA PHE A 154 -0.12 -16.40 -16.90
C PHE A 154 0.24 -15.73 -18.21
N GLY A 155 0.13 -16.45 -19.31
CA GLY A 155 0.28 -15.92 -20.67
C GLY A 155 -0.99 -15.22 -21.18
N PRO A 156 -0.93 -14.57 -22.34
CA PRO A 156 -2.10 -13.93 -22.96
C PRO A 156 -3.23 -14.91 -23.32
N GLU A 157 -2.91 -16.20 -23.48
CA GLU A 157 -3.83 -17.30 -23.82
C GLU A 157 -4.52 -17.94 -22.61
N ASP A 158 -4.07 -17.66 -21.39
CA ASP A 158 -4.68 -18.21 -20.18
C ASP A 158 -6.08 -17.63 -19.93
N ASP A 159 -6.91 -18.42 -19.24
CA ASP A 159 -8.30 -18.08 -18.92
C ASP A 159 -8.35 -16.92 -17.90
N ASP A 160 -9.08 -15.86 -18.26
CA ASP A 160 -9.28 -14.69 -17.40
C ASP A 160 -9.88 -15.05 -16.05
N THR A 161 -10.69 -16.11 -15.97
CA THR A 161 -11.30 -16.56 -14.71
C THR A 161 -10.26 -17.16 -13.76
N ASP A 162 -9.27 -17.88 -14.29
CA ASP A 162 -8.16 -18.40 -13.49
C ASP A 162 -7.25 -17.28 -13.00
N ILE A 163 -6.94 -16.32 -13.88
CA ILE A 163 -6.15 -15.15 -13.55
C ILE A 163 -6.84 -14.32 -12.45
N ALA A 164 -8.14 -14.06 -12.63
CA ALA A 164 -8.95 -13.31 -11.66
C ALA A 164 -9.00 -13.99 -10.29
N HIS A 165 -9.20 -15.31 -10.27
CA HIS A 165 -9.21 -16.08 -9.04
C HIS A 165 -7.86 -16.04 -8.34
N PHE A 166 -6.76 -16.23 -9.06
CA PHE A 166 -5.41 -16.13 -8.51
C PHE A 166 -5.15 -14.74 -7.90
N LEU A 167 -5.50 -13.68 -8.64
CA LEU A 167 -5.35 -12.31 -8.16
C LEU A 167 -6.17 -12.05 -6.90
N ALA A 168 -7.41 -12.54 -6.84
CA ALA A 168 -8.27 -12.40 -5.66
C ALA A 168 -7.70 -13.13 -4.43
N GLU A 169 -7.22 -14.36 -4.62
CA GLU A 169 -6.65 -15.19 -3.56
C GLU A 169 -5.29 -14.66 -3.09
N ALA A 170 -4.33 -14.53 -3.99
CA ALA A 170 -2.95 -14.18 -3.67
C ALA A 170 -2.73 -12.68 -3.49
N GLY A 171 -3.58 -11.84 -4.07
CA GLY A 171 -3.44 -10.38 -4.09
C GLY A 171 -2.48 -9.85 -5.15
N PHE A 172 -1.91 -10.72 -5.96
CA PHE A 172 -1.01 -10.36 -7.06
C PHE A 172 -1.13 -11.36 -8.20
N VAL A 173 -0.60 -11.01 -9.37
CA VAL A 173 -0.44 -11.94 -10.50
C VAL A 173 0.76 -11.53 -11.35
N HIS A 174 1.48 -12.52 -11.90
CA HIS A 174 2.53 -12.35 -12.89
C HIS A 174 1.96 -12.66 -14.28
N LEU A 175 1.90 -11.67 -15.14
CA LEU A 175 1.45 -11.72 -16.52
C LEU A 175 2.68 -11.81 -17.45
N ARG A 176 2.95 -13.00 -17.97
CA ARG A 176 4.14 -13.29 -18.75
C ARG A 176 3.92 -13.06 -20.24
N GLY A 177 4.79 -12.24 -20.85
CA GLY A 177 4.78 -11.98 -22.29
C GLY A 177 3.52 -11.26 -22.78
N TRP A 178 2.90 -10.44 -21.95
CA TRP A 178 1.70 -9.68 -22.32
C TRP A 178 1.98 -8.50 -23.24
N PHE A 179 3.19 -7.95 -23.20
CA PHE A 179 3.57 -6.82 -24.03
C PHE A 179 4.72 -7.18 -24.96
N ASP A 180 4.71 -6.60 -26.15
CA ASP A 180 5.75 -6.83 -27.16
C ASP A 180 7.13 -6.34 -26.67
N PRO A 181 8.17 -7.20 -26.67
CA PRO A 181 9.52 -6.78 -26.30
C PRO A 181 10.10 -5.67 -27.19
N GLY A 182 9.67 -5.59 -28.45
CA GLY A 182 10.07 -4.51 -29.37
C GLY A 182 9.54 -3.16 -28.92
N ALA A 183 8.26 -3.10 -28.51
CA ALA A 183 7.68 -1.89 -27.91
C ALA A 183 8.41 -1.51 -26.61
N MET A 184 8.79 -2.49 -25.77
CA MET A 184 9.57 -2.23 -24.56
C MET A 184 10.95 -1.65 -24.86
N HIS A 185 11.65 -2.11 -25.89
CA HIS A 185 12.92 -1.53 -26.30
C HIS A 185 12.75 -0.08 -26.77
N GLN A 186 11.68 0.22 -27.51
CA GLN A 186 11.37 1.60 -27.90
C GLN A 186 11.12 2.48 -26.67
N ILE A 187 10.29 2.01 -25.72
CA ILE A 187 10.00 2.71 -24.46
C ILE A 187 11.28 2.92 -23.63
N ALA A 188 12.17 1.91 -23.56
CA ALA A 188 13.44 2.05 -22.87
C ALA A 188 14.30 3.18 -23.48
N GLY A 189 14.33 3.28 -24.81
CA GLY A 189 14.98 4.39 -25.51
C GLY A 189 14.31 5.74 -25.28
N ASP A 190 12.98 5.78 -25.20
CA ASP A 190 12.23 6.98 -24.83
C ASP A 190 12.56 7.45 -23.40
N MET A 191 12.70 6.51 -22.46
CA MET A 191 13.12 6.82 -21.09
C MET A 191 14.51 7.46 -21.08
N ASP A 192 15.48 6.92 -21.83
CA ASP A 192 16.82 7.48 -21.89
C ASP A 192 16.84 8.90 -22.50
N ARG A 193 16.04 9.12 -23.52
CA ARG A 193 15.88 10.46 -24.13
C ARG A 193 15.16 11.45 -23.22
N ALA A 194 14.22 10.98 -22.42
CA ALA A 194 13.45 11.82 -21.51
C ALA A 194 14.21 12.21 -20.23
N LEU A 195 15.08 11.34 -19.71
CA LEU A 195 15.83 11.57 -18.47
C LEU A 195 16.46 12.97 -18.38
N PRO A 196 17.22 13.48 -19.37
CA PRO A 196 17.84 14.80 -19.27
C PRO A 196 16.86 15.97 -19.35
N THR A 197 15.57 15.74 -19.63
CA THR A 197 14.54 16.78 -19.68
C THR A 197 13.88 17.04 -18.33
N TYR A 198 14.10 16.16 -17.34
CA TYR A 198 13.61 16.32 -15.97
C TYR A 198 14.66 17.03 -15.12
N GLN A 199 14.22 17.83 -14.16
CA GLN A 199 15.08 18.62 -13.29
C GLN A 199 14.68 18.45 -11.82
N ARG A 200 15.65 18.55 -10.91
CA ARG A 200 15.35 18.58 -9.47
C ARG A 200 14.33 19.68 -9.15
N ASN A 201 13.38 19.36 -8.31
CA ASN A 201 12.31 20.27 -7.88
C ASN A 201 11.34 20.73 -8.97
N ASP A 202 11.27 20.01 -10.09
CA ASP A 202 10.32 20.27 -11.17
C ASP A 202 8.86 19.86 -10.82
N GLY A 203 8.67 19.18 -9.68
CA GLY A 203 7.38 18.62 -9.27
C GLY A 203 6.92 17.42 -10.10
N ARG A 204 7.77 16.93 -11.01
CA ARG A 204 7.49 15.86 -11.98
C ARG A 204 8.50 14.72 -11.94
N SER A 205 9.53 14.82 -11.11
CA SER A 205 10.58 13.82 -11.02
C SER A 205 11.10 13.63 -9.60
N TRP A 206 11.60 12.42 -9.35
CA TRP A 206 12.28 12.09 -8.10
C TRP A 206 13.75 11.79 -8.39
N TRP A 207 14.60 12.14 -7.43
CA TRP A 207 16.04 12.04 -7.57
C TRP A 207 16.64 11.31 -6.39
N ALA A 208 17.67 10.54 -6.67
CA ALA A 208 18.47 9.85 -5.67
C ALA A 208 19.96 10.10 -5.95
N LYS A 209 20.79 9.98 -4.91
CA LYS A 209 22.23 10.07 -5.02
C LYS A 209 22.84 8.69 -4.92
N THR A 210 23.73 8.35 -5.85
CA THR A 210 24.51 7.11 -5.85
C THR A 210 25.81 7.26 -5.09
N ALA A 211 26.45 6.14 -4.73
CA ALA A 211 27.64 6.11 -3.87
C ALA A 211 28.86 6.88 -4.46
N ASP A 212 28.87 7.05 -5.78
CA ASP A 212 29.86 7.88 -6.49
C ASP A 212 29.56 9.39 -6.42
N GLY A 213 28.50 9.79 -5.71
CA GLY A 213 28.08 11.17 -5.55
C GLY A 213 27.20 11.71 -6.67
N THR A 214 26.87 10.89 -7.69
CA THR A 214 26.06 11.30 -8.84
C THR A 214 24.57 11.42 -8.45
N ASP A 215 23.94 12.52 -8.86
CA ASP A 215 22.49 12.68 -8.79
C ASP A 215 21.80 12.00 -9.98
N ARG A 216 20.89 11.08 -9.71
CA ARG A 216 20.15 10.29 -10.71
C ARG A 216 18.66 10.56 -10.60
N CYS A 217 18.01 10.87 -11.73
CA CYS A 217 16.56 10.85 -11.81
C CYS A 217 16.09 9.38 -11.73
N VAL A 218 15.29 9.06 -10.71
CA VAL A 218 14.85 7.68 -10.44
C VAL A 218 13.37 7.47 -10.76
N ARG A 219 12.58 8.53 -10.89
CA ARG A 219 11.16 8.47 -11.25
C ARG A 219 10.77 9.67 -12.11
N MET A 220 10.18 9.38 -13.24
CA MET A 220 9.66 10.34 -14.21
C MET A 220 8.14 10.24 -14.22
N GLN A 221 7.43 11.27 -13.74
CA GLN A 221 5.98 11.35 -13.79
C GLN A 221 5.50 11.87 -15.15
N HIS A 222 4.26 11.55 -15.51
CA HIS A 222 3.65 11.92 -16.79
C HIS A 222 4.49 11.47 -18.00
N PHE A 223 5.12 10.30 -17.88
CA PHE A 223 6.04 9.81 -18.91
C PHE A 223 5.38 9.62 -20.28
N HIS A 224 4.07 9.36 -20.33
CA HIS A 224 3.30 9.28 -21.58
C HIS A 224 3.43 10.55 -22.44
N GLU A 225 3.67 11.73 -21.87
CA GLU A 225 3.95 12.96 -22.61
C GLU A 225 5.29 12.94 -23.35
N ARG A 226 6.14 11.96 -23.05
CA ARG A 226 7.51 11.80 -23.58
C ARG A 226 7.69 10.55 -24.44
N SER A 227 6.63 9.71 -24.57
CA SER A 227 6.72 8.44 -25.27
C SER A 227 5.38 8.12 -25.96
N SER A 228 5.34 8.22 -27.28
CA SER A 228 4.18 7.78 -28.06
C SER A 228 3.95 6.28 -27.93
N ALA A 229 5.02 5.47 -27.85
CA ALA A 229 4.92 4.03 -27.64
C ALA A 229 4.24 3.71 -26.30
N THR A 230 4.44 4.52 -25.26
CA THR A 230 3.71 4.39 -23.99
C THR A 230 2.22 4.73 -24.16
N VAL A 231 1.89 5.76 -24.94
CA VAL A 231 0.48 6.10 -25.24
C VAL A 231 -0.21 4.96 -25.98
N ASP A 232 0.44 4.41 -27.00
CA ASP A 232 -0.08 3.27 -27.79
C ASP A 232 -0.29 2.03 -26.90
N LEU A 233 0.65 1.75 -25.99
CA LEU A 233 0.51 0.65 -25.02
C LEU A 233 -0.70 0.85 -24.10
N LEU A 234 -0.88 2.05 -23.53
CA LEU A 234 -1.99 2.36 -22.63
C LEU A 234 -3.35 2.32 -23.35
N ALA A 235 -3.39 2.58 -24.65
CA ALA A 235 -4.57 2.50 -25.48
C ALA A 235 -4.87 1.08 -25.99
N SER A 236 -3.98 0.10 -25.76
CA SER A 236 -4.12 -1.26 -26.28
C SER A 236 -5.20 -2.06 -25.56
N ASP A 237 -5.83 -2.98 -26.29
CA ASP A 237 -6.79 -3.94 -25.73
C ASP A 237 -6.16 -4.86 -24.69
N VAL A 238 -4.87 -5.16 -24.83
CA VAL A 238 -4.09 -5.97 -23.87
C VAL A 238 -4.01 -5.24 -22.53
N PHE A 239 -3.69 -3.94 -22.52
CA PHE A 239 -3.68 -3.16 -21.29
C PHE A 239 -5.09 -3.04 -20.68
N ALA A 240 -6.10 -2.75 -21.50
CA ALA A 240 -7.49 -2.66 -21.05
C ALA A 240 -8.02 -4.00 -20.47
N ARG A 241 -7.56 -5.15 -20.98
CA ARG A 241 -7.89 -6.47 -20.46
C ARG A 241 -7.48 -6.63 -19.00
N ILE A 242 -6.35 -6.07 -18.57
CA ILE A 242 -5.90 -6.13 -17.16
C ILE A 242 -6.96 -5.54 -16.23
N GLY A 243 -7.54 -4.39 -16.59
CA GLY A 243 -8.62 -3.78 -15.81
C GLY A 243 -9.90 -4.61 -15.74
N ARG A 244 -10.13 -5.52 -16.68
CA ARG A 244 -11.31 -6.39 -16.75
C ARG A 244 -11.15 -7.73 -16.03
N LEU A 245 -9.93 -8.10 -15.63
CA LEU A 245 -9.64 -9.41 -15.01
C LEU A 245 -10.47 -9.69 -13.75
N THR A 246 -10.82 -8.67 -12.98
CA THR A 246 -11.60 -8.85 -11.74
C THR A 246 -13.10 -9.02 -11.97
N GLY A 247 -13.59 -8.90 -13.20
CA GLY A 247 -15.03 -8.87 -13.50
C GLY A 247 -15.74 -7.57 -13.11
N ASP A 248 -15.09 -6.71 -12.33
CA ASP A 248 -15.55 -5.36 -12.05
C ASP A 248 -15.12 -4.42 -13.18
N ALA A 249 -15.85 -3.34 -13.41
CA ALA A 249 -15.50 -2.35 -14.43
C ALA A 249 -14.35 -1.44 -13.96
N TYR A 250 -13.16 -1.99 -13.77
CA TYR A 250 -11.97 -1.22 -13.43
C TYR A 250 -11.59 -0.29 -14.57
N THR A 251 -11.40 0.98 -14.27
CA THR A 251 -10.94 2.01 -15.19
C THR A 251 -9.54 2.50 -14.84
N PRO A 252 -8.77 3.02 -15.82
CA PRO A 252 -7.47 3.62 -15.52
C PRO A 252 -7.61 4.73 -14.46
N ARG A 253 -6.73 4.72 -13.46
CA ARG A 253 -6.84 5.58 -12.26
C ARG A 253 -6.74 7.06 -12.53
N TRP A 254 -6.07 7.46 -13.58
CA TRP A 254 -5.74 8.85 -13.86
C TRP A 254 -6.17 9.23 -15.29
N ASP A 255 -7.42 9.04 -15.60
CA ASP A 255 -7.96 9.30 -16.94
C ASP A 255 -7.17 8.59 -18.06
N GLY A 256 -6.54 7.45 -17.73
CA GLY A 256 -5.68 6.70 -18.64
C GLY A 256 -4.33 7.35 -18.93
N ASN A 257 -4.02 8.49 -18.35
CA ASN A 257 -2.93 9.35 -18.81
C ASN A 257 -1.75 9.50 -17.85
N ARG A 258 -1.81 8.93 -16.66
CA ARG A 258 -0.67 9.01 -15.72
C ARG A 258 0.04 7.68 -15.64
N ILE A 259 1.24 7.65 -16.19
CA ILE A 259 2.17 6.56 -16.02
C ILE A 259 3.50 7.11 -15.51
N GLU A 260 4.07 6.42 -14.55
CA GLU A 260 5.38 6.73 -13.99
C GLU A 260 6.42 5.77 -14.56
N ALA A 261 7.48 6.32 -15.12
CA ALA A 261 8.63 5.55 -15.55
C ALA A 261 9.75 5.64 -14.51
N LEU A 262 10.23 4.49 -14.06
CA LEU A 262 11.23 4.39 -13.02
C LEU A 262 12.52 3.78 -13.58
N VAL A 263 13.63 4.41 -13.21
CA VAL A 263 14.97 3.85 -13.36
C VAL A 263 15.47 3.49 -11.97
N LYS A 264 15.93 2.26 -11.80
CA LYS A 264 16.46 1.73 -10.56
C LYS A 264 17.99 1.62 -10.66
N PRO A 265 18.75 2.67 -10.29
CA PRO A 265 20.20 2.64 -10.36
C PRO A 265 20.82 1.84 -9.22
N ILE A 266 22.02 1.34 -9.44
CA ILE A 266 22.80 0.64 -8.44
C ILE A 266 23.37 1.64 -7.43
N GLY A 267 23.48 1.21 -6.16
CA GLY A 267 24.25 1.92 -5.13
C GLY A 267 23.64 3.25 -4.70
N VAL A 268 22.33 3.35 -4.62
CA VAL A 268 21.65 4.51 -4.04
C VAL A 268 21.98 4.61 -2.55
N VAL A 269 22.48 5.75 -2.13
CA VAL A 269 22.85 6.05 -0.74
C VAL A 269 22.00 7.16 -0.12
N GLU A 270 21.29 7.95 -0.96
CA GLU A 270 20.42 9.03 -0.51
C GLU A 270 19.23 9.18 -1.46
N GLY A 271 18.05 9.42 -0.91
CA GLY A 271 16.79 9.45 -1.68
C GLY A 271 16.11 8.08 -1.73
N ILE A 272 15.00 8.01 -2.44
CA ILE A 272 14.18 6.78 -2.52
C ILE A 272 14.15 6.32 -3.99
N SER A 273 14.82 5.22 -4.29
CA SER A 273 14.64 4.46 -5.53
C SER A 273 13.86 3.16 -5.28
N ASP A 274 13.99 2.61 -4.07
CA ASP A 274 13.40 1.35 -3.66
C ASP A 274 12.48 1.60 -2.49
N VAL A 275 11.20 1.26 -2.68
CA VAL A 275 10.21 1.45 -1.63
C VAL A 275 10.23 0.23 -0.73
N PRO A 276 10.45 0.40 0.60
CA PRO A 276 10.40 -0.70 1.55
C PRO A 276 9.00 -1.31 1.63
N TRP A 277 8.81 -2.34 2.46
CA TRP A 277 7.51 -2.98 2.66
C TRP A 277 6.41 -1.96 2.94
N HIS A 278 5.34 -2.00 2.12
CA HIS A 278 4.18 -1.12 2.25
C HIS A 278 2.96 -1.70 1.53
N LYS A 279 1.80 -1.15 1.86
CA LYS A 279 0.56 -1.27 1.08
C LYS A 279 0.30 0.09 0.45
N ASP A 280 0.11 0.17 -0.85
CA ASP A 280 -0.15 1.44 -1.55
C ASP A 280 -1.33 2.22 -0.96
N CYS A 281 -2.42 1.51 -0.65
CA CYS A 281 -3.62 2.12 -0.09
C CYS A 281 -3.42 2.65 1.33
N SER A 282 -2.56 2.02 2.14
CA SER A 282 -2.33 2.40 3.54
C SER A 282 -1.47 3.65 3.70
N LEU A 283 -0.76 4.06 2.66
CA LEU A 283 -0.09 5.36 2.64
C LEU A 283 -1.09 6.52 2.60
N GLY A 284 -2.37 6.22 2.55
CA GLY A 284 -3.42 7.19 2.43
C GLY A 284 -4.68 6.96 3.25
N MET A 285 -5.47 5.95 3.01
CA MET A 285 -6.86 6.03 3.43
C MET A 285 -7.53 4.75 3.88
N HIS A 286 -6.94 3.57 3.80
CA HIS A 286 -7.61 2.35 4.24
C HIS A 286 -6.65 1.15 4.30
N SER A 287 -7.12 0.07 4.90
CA SER A 287 -6.27 -1.01 5.36
C SER A 287 -6.31 -2.25 4.49
N TYR A 288 -7.45 -2.52 3.87
CA TYR A 288 -7.74 -3.76 3.14
C TYR A 288 -8.99 -3.59 2.27
N ASN A 289 -9.38 -4.63 1.51
CA ASN A 289 -10.48 -4.59 0.54
C ASN A 289 -10.37 -3.44 -0.47
N CYS A 290 -9.19 -3.31 -1.06
CA CYS A 290 -8.89 -2.24 -1.97
C CYS A 290 -9.64 -2.39 -3.31
N CYS A 291 -10.16 -1.28 -3.81
CA CYS A 291 -10.72 -1.17 -5.14
C CYS A 291 -9.69 -0.65 -6.17
N GLY A 292 -8.41 -0.89 -5.95
CA GLY A 292 -7.34 -0.43 -6.83
C GLY A 292 -6.38 -1.55 -7.19
N LEU A 293 -5.94 -1.55 -8.46
CA LEU A 293 -4.87 -2.37 -8.97
C LEU A 293 -3.67 -1.50 -9.31
N THR A 294 -2.48 -1.95 -8.93
CA THR A 294 -1.21 -1.39 -9.38
C THR A 294 -0.62 -2.34 -10.43
N VAL A 295 -0.22 -1.78 -11.57
CA VAL A 295 0.36 -2.51 -12.69
C VAL A 295 1.79 -2.06 -12.89
N GLY A 296 2.74 -2.98 -12.73
CA GLY A 296 4.14 -2.79 -13.05
C GLY A 296 4.46 -3.43 -14.41
N ILE A 297 4.87 -2.63 -15.40
CA ILE A 297 5.23 -3.10 -16.75
C ILE A 297 6.75 -3.18 -16.83
N SER A 298 7.27 -4.37 -17.07
CA SER A 298 8.71 -4.65 -17.07
C SER A 298 9.35 -4.23 -18.39
N VAL A 299 10.05 -3.11 -18.38
CA VAL A 299 10.71 -2.56 -19.58
C VAL A 299 12.01 -3.29 -19.90
N THR A 300 12.82 -3.64 -18.88
CA THR A 300 14.11 -4.31 -19.07
C THR A 300 14.25 -5.65 -18.35
N GLY A 301 13.17 -6.20 -17.84
CA GLY A 301 13.22 -7.36 -16.96
C GLY A 301 13.62 -7.00 -15.53
N ALA A 302 13.38 -7.92 -14.59
CA ALA A 302 13.76 -7.81 -13.19
C ALA A 302 14.06 -9.20 -12.61
N ASP A 303 15.08 -9.27 -11.75
CA ASP A 303 15.47 -10.46 -11.00
C ASP A 303 16.14 -10.05 -9.68
N ASP A 304 16.74 -11.01 -8.96
CA ASP A 304 17.47 -10.79 -7.71
C ASP A 304 18.68 -9.85 -7.85
N ARG A 305 19.25 -9.72 -9.06
CA ARG A 305 20.40 -8.83 -9.36
C ARG A 305 19.98 -7.41 -9.69
N SER A 306 18.80 -7.23 -10.27
CA SER A 306 18.28 -5.93 -10.71
C SER A 306 17.16 -5.38 -9.82
N GLY A 307 16.86 -6.06 -8.71
CA GLY A 307 15.89 -5.59 -7.71
C GLY A 307 14.44 -5.83 -8.11
N GLN A 308 14.04 -7.10 -8.16
CA GLN A 308 12.67 -7.52 -8.46
C GLN A 308 11.65 -7.07 -7.42
N LEU A 309 10.36 -7.15 -7.77
CA LEU A 309 9.26 -6.98 -6.84
C LEU A 309 9.15 -8.21 -5.93
N ARG A 310 8.82 -7.97 -4.68
CA ARG A 310 8.53 -8.98 -3.67
C ARG A 310 7.18 -8.69 -3.04
N VAL A 311 6.35 -9.70 -2.87
CA VAL A 311 4.99 -9.56 -2.35
C VAL A 311 4.72 -10.54 -1.21
N VAL A 312 3.78 -10.21 -0.33
CA VAL A 312 3.25 -11.12 0.68
C VAL A 312 1.89 -11.63 0.19
N ALA A 313 1.85 -12.89 -0.25
CA ALA A 313 0.63 -13.50 -0.76
C ALA A 313 -0.47 -13.55 0.31
N GLY A 314 -1.71 -13.19 -0.08
CA GLY A 314 -2.86 -13.18 0.82
C GLY A 314 -2.97 -11.94 1.72
N SER A 315 -1.96 -11.06 1.74
CA SER A 315 -2.00 -9.84 2.56
C SER A 315 -3.04 -8.81 2.12
N ASN A 316 -3.60 -8.95 0.91
CA ASN A 316 -4.76 -8.18 0.44
C ASN A 316 -6.03 -8.50 1.23
N ARG A 317 -6.16 -9.73 1.76
CA ARG A 317 -7.31 -10.24 2.49
C ARG A 317 -7.08 -10.28 4.00
N ALA A 318 -5.83 -10.50 4.42
CA ALA A 318 -5.46 -10.60 5.82
C ALA A 318 -5.40 -9.23 6.50
N LEU A 319 -5.92 -9.14 7.72
CA LEU A 319 -5.71 -7.98 8.57
C LEU A 319 -4.33 -8.07 9.23
N VAL A 320 -3.34 -7.47 8.58
CA VAL A 320 -1.93 -7.41 8.98
C VAL A 320 -1.41 -5.98 8.94
N GLN A 321 -0.26 -5.75 9.54
CA GLN A 321 0.43 -4.46 9.47
C GLN A 321 0.66 -4.02 8.02
N PRO A 322 0.51 -2.72 7.73
CA PRO A 322 0.67 -2.20 6.36
C PRO A 322 2.11 -1.92 5.94
N ALA A 323 3.09 -2.04 6.85
CA ALA A 323 4.47 -1.59 6.60
C ALA A 323 5.56 -2.59 7.01
N PHE A 324 5.24 -3.61 7.78
CA PHE A 324 6.21 -4.62 8.21
C PHE A 324 5.74 -6.03 7.90
N VAL A 325 6.68 -6.90 7.60
CA VAL A 325 6.44 -8.32 7.40
C VAL A 325 6.92 -9.07 8.64
N ARG A 326 5.98 -9.70 9.34
CA ARG A 326 6.28 -10.61 10.43
C ARG A 326 6.35 -12.03 9.89
N LYS A 327 7.48 -12.71 10.15
CA LYS A 327 7.65 -14.12 9.72
C LYS A 327 6.63 -15.03 10.39
N GLU A 328 6.25 -14.69 11.60
CA GLU A 328 5.30 -15.41 12.45
C GLU A 328 3.88 -15.41 11.86
N SER A 329 3.56 -14.46 10.98
CA SER A 329 2.26 -14.42 10.30
C SER A 329 1.99 -15.63 9.41
N GLY A 330 3.05 -16.35 9.01
CA GLY A 330 2.94 -17.51 8.14
C GLY A 330 2.48 -17.21 6.70
N LEU A 331 2.31 -15.93 6.33
CA LEU A 331 1.98 -15.55 4.95
C LEU A 331 3.21 -15.72 4.05
N PRO A 332 3.06 -16.40 2.89
CA PRO A 332 4.17 -16.61 1.97
C PRO A 332 4.71 -15.30 1.37
N ILE A 333 6.03 -15.16 1.38
CA ILE A 333 6.72 -14.09 0.65
C ILE A 333 7.14 -14.66 -0.71
N VAL A 334 6.75 -13.98 -1.78
CA VAL A 334 7.00 -14.40 -3.17
C VAL A 334 7.84 -13.37 -3.88
N ASP A 335 8.94 -13.80 -4.48
CA ASP A 335 9.73 -13.01 -5.40
C ASP A 335 9.13 -13.10 -6.81
N LEU A 336 9.04 -11.96 -7.51
CA LEU A 336 8.45 -11.86 -8.83
C LEU A 336 9.51 -11.45 -9.88
N PRO A 337 10.35 -12.41 -10.32
CA PRO A 337 11.21 -12.14 -11.47
C PRO A 337 10.36 -11.95 -12.73
N THR A 338 10.77 -11.02 -13.59
CA THR A 338 10.05 -10.70 -14.82
C THR A 338 11.01 -10.60 -16.00
N ALA A 339 10.56 -11.01 -17.18
CA ALA A 339 11.22 -10.71 -18.44
C ALA A 339 10.77 -9.35 -18.99
N THR A 340 11.45 -8.87 -20.03
CA THR A 340 11.01 -7.71 -20.83
C THR A 340 9.65 -8.00 -21.45
N GLY A 341 8.67 -7.12 -21.24
CA GLY A 341 7.30 -7.30 -21.73
C GLY A 341 6.36 -8.04 -20.78
N ASP A 342 6.85 -8.53 -19.65
CA ASP A 342 5.99 -9.03 -18.59
C ASP A 342 5.32 -7.89 -17.82
N ALA A 343 4.24 -8.21 -17.12
CA ALA A 343 3.65 -7.31 -16.14
C ALA A 343 3.42 -8.01 -14.79
N THR A 344 3.53 -7.25 -13.74
CA THR A 344 3.02 -7.63 -12.42
C THR A 344 1.79 -6.80 -12.10
N VAL A 345 0.73 -7.44 -11.63
CA VAL A 345 -0.47 -6.75 -11.15
C VAL A 345 -0.68 -7.11 -9.69
N HIS A 346 -0.94 -6.13 -8.85
CA HIS A 346 -1.30 -6.42 -7.46
C HIS A 346 -2.41 -5.50 -6.97
N CYS A 347 -3.22 -6.03 -6.05
CA CYS A 347 -4.16 -5.20 -5.30
C CYS A 347 -3.38 -4.15 -4.51
N SER A 348 -3.82 -2.90 -4.52
CA SER A 348 -3.11 -1.82 -3.79
C SER A 348 -3.03 -2.06 -2.27
N CYS A 349 -3.80 -3.00 -1.72
CA CYS A 349 -3.70 -3.46 -0.33
C CYS A 349 -2.83 -4.73 -0.15
N THR A 350 -2.16 -5.22 -1.18
CA THR A 350 -1.13 -6.26 -1.05
C THR A 350 0.14 -5.65 -0.50
N LEU A 351 0.67 -6.25 0.56
CA LEU A 351 1.95 -5.86 1.15
C LEU A 351 3.09 -6.25 0.20
N HIS A 352 3.87 -5.29 -0.23
CA HIS A 352 4.92 -5.48 -1.23
C HIS A 352 6.12 -4.56 -1.02
N MET A 353 7.23 -4.88 -1.65
CA MET A 353 8.41 -4.04 -1.71
C MET A 353 9.15 -4.21 -3.04
N ALA A 354 9.90 -3.20 -3.45
CA ALA A 354 10.90 -3.33 -4.50
C ALA A 354 12.28 -3.57 -3.86
N GLN A 355 12.95 -4.66 -4.26
CA GLN A 355 14.31 -4.92 -3.79
C GLN A 355 15.29 -3.91 -4.43
N PRO A 356 16.37 -3.53 -3.74
CA PRO A 356 17.41 -2.70 -4.33
C PRO A 356 18.18 -3.49 -5.41
N PRO A 357 18.59 -2.85 -6.51
CA PRO A 357 19.48 -3.43 -7.49
C PRO A 357 20.87 -3.72 -6.87
N VAL A 358 21.44 -4.88 -7.22
CA VAL A 358 22.77 -5.30 -6.74
C VAL A 358 23.87 -4.92 -7.73
N ASP A 359 23.72 -5.33 -8.98
CA ASP A 359 24.74 -5.16 -10.02
C ASP A 359 24.18 -4.84 -11.41
N ARG A 360 22.86 -4.75 -11.57
CA ARG A 360 22.21 -4.42 -12.82
C ARG A 360 21.07 -3.42 -12.60
N GLU A 361 21.13 -2.29 -13.28
CA GLU A 361 20.05 -1.31 -13.32
C GLU A 361 18.83 -1.88 -14.04
N ARG A 362 17.61 -1.47 -13.65
CA ARG A 362 16.38 -1.81 -14.36
C ARG A 362 15.51 -0.60 -14.66
N LYS A 363 14.66 -0.76 -15.68
CA LYS A 363 13.60 0.17 -16.04
C LYS A 363 12.25 -0.52 -15.91
N VAL A 364 11.30 0.17 -15.32
CA VAL A 364 9.93 -0.32 -15.11
C VAL A 364 8.97 0.86 -15.21
N MET A 365 7.75 0.62 -15.72
CA MET A 365 6.68 1.60 -15.65
C MET A 365 5.63 1.15 -14.64
N TYR A 366 5.07 2.11 -13.88
CA TYR A 366 3.92 1.86 -12.99
C TYR A 366 2.73 2.72 -13.39
N THR A 367 1.58 2.10 -13.39
CA THR A 367 0.27 2.71 -13.57
C THR A 367 -0.75 1.92 -12.75
N GLY A 368 -2.04 2.16 -12.92
CA GLY A 368 -3.03 1.39 -12.17
C GLY A 368 -4.44 1.58 -12.67
N PHE A 369 -5.32 0.74 -12.12
CA PHE A 369 -6.74 0.77 -12.34
C PHE A 369 -7.47 1.00 -11.02
N GLY A 370 -8.66 1.54 -11.08
CA GLY A 370 -9.54 1.71 -9.94
C GLY A 370 -10.99 1.49 -10.34
N LEU A 371 -11.82 1.21 -9.35
CA LEU A 371 -13.26 1.17 -9.55
C LEU A 371 -13.82 2.60 -9.56
N ALA A 372 -14.70 2.86 -10.50
CA ALA A 372 -15.44 4.12 -10.54
C ALA A 372 -16.30 4.25 -9.26
N PRO A 373 -16.40 5.46 -8.69
CA PRO A 373 -17.31 5.70 -7.58
C PRO A 373 -18.75 5.36 -7.95
N LEU A 374 -19.47 4.61 -7.13
CA LEU A 374 -20.90 4.36 -7.29
C LEU A 374 -21.74 5.54 -6.77
N ALA A 375 -21.17 6.37 -5.89
CA ALA A 375 -21.76 7.59 -5.38
C ALA A 375 -20.69 8.70 -5.30
N PRO A 376 -21.10 9.99 -5.37
CA PRO A 376 -20.17 11.10 -5.14
C PRO A 376 -19.49 10.96 -3.77
N ALA A 377 -18.19 11.23 -3.73
CA ALA A 377 -17.48 11.25 -2.45
C ALA A 377 -18.03 12.36 -1.55
N GLY A 378 -18.28 12.02 -0.28
CA GLY A 378 -18.68 12.98 0.74
C GLY A 378 -17.57 13.98 1.08
N GLU A 379 -17.91 15.07 1.78
CA GLU A 379 -16.98 16.16 2.07
C GLU A 379 -15.84 15.74 3.02
N ALA A 380 -16.12 14.86 4.00
CA ALA A 380 -15.10 14.34 4.91
C ALA A 380 -14.04 13.53 4.14
N ARG A 381 -14.48 12.65 3.23
CA ARG A 381 -13.56 11.90 2.35
C ARG A 381 -12.78 12.80 1.41
N LYS A 382 -13.43 13.81 0.82
CA LYS A 382 -12.74 14.79 -0.04
C LYS A 382 -11.65 15.52 0.74
N ARG A 383 -11.92 15.94 1.99
CA ARG A 383 -10.93 16.58 2.86
C ARG A 383 -9.77 15.65 3.18
N ALA A 384 -10.04 14.39 3.55
CA ALA A 384 -9.00 13.41 3.83
C ALA A 384 -8.11 13.17 2.59
N VAL A 385 -8.70 12.95 1.41
CA VAL A 385 -7.95 12.81 0.15
C VAL A 385 -7.14 14.05 -0.18
N ALA A 386 -7.73 15.24 -0.02
CA ALA A 386 -7.02 16.51 -0.30
C ALA A 386 -5.81 16.70 0.61
N SER A 387 -5.94 16.38 1.91
CA SER A 387 -4.82 16.48 2.86
C SER A 387 -3.68 15.54 2.50
N ILE A 388 -3.99 14.30 2.11
CA ILE A 388 -3.00 13.31 1.67
C ILE A 388 -2.36 13.72 0.35
N SER A 389 -3.13 14.22 -0.60
CA SER A 389 -2.62 14.69 -1.89
C SER A 389 -1.66 15.88 -1.71
N ALA A 390 -2.01 16.84 -0.87
CA ALA A 390 -1.15 17.98 -0.55
C ALA A 390 0.18 17.55 0.09
N VAL A 391 0.12 16.55 0.99
CA VAL A 391 1.32 15.98 1.61
C VAL A 391 2.17 15.24 0.57
N ARG A 392 1.56 14.42 -0.28
CA ARG A 392 2.27 13.72 -1.36
C ARG A 392 2.96 14.71 -2.29
N GLU A 393 2.28 15.79 -2.71
CA GLU A 393 2.88 16.84 -3.52
C GLU A 393 4.03 17.54 -2.78
N GLY A 394 3.88 17.81 -1.49
CA GLY A 394 4.95 18.32 -0.62
C GLY A 394 6.13 17.34 -0.50
N SER A 395 5.85 16.05 -0.30
CA SER A 395 6.85 14.99 -0.22
C SER A 395 7.58 14.78 -1.55
N TYR A 396 6.90 14.90 -2.69
CA TYR A 396 7.53 14.87 -4.01
C TYR A 396 8.55 15.99 -4.19
N ARG A 397 8.27 17.18 -3.63
CA ARG A 397 9.24 18.29 -3.61
C ARG A 397 10.41 18.02 -2.65
N ASN A 398 10.16 17.36 -1.52
CA ASN A 398 11.14 17.11 -0.47
C ASN A 398 12.01 15.87 -0.72
N VAL A 399 11.53 14.86 -1.44
CA VAL A 399 12.33 13.68 -1.82
C VAL A 399 13.49 14.05 -2.77
N SER A 400 13.38 15.17 -3.46
CA SER A 400 14.48 15.73 -4.27
C SER A 400 15.51 16.50 -3.43
N GLN A 401 15.24 16.77 -2.16
CA GLN A 401 16.15 17.45 -1.23
C GLN A 401 16.63 16.45 -0.17
N PRO A 402 17.93 16.44 0.17
CA PRO A 402 18.39 15.66 1.30
C PRO A 402 17.64 16.14 2.56
N PRO A 403 17.27 15.23 3.48
CA PRO A 403 16.74 15.67 4.77
C PRO A 403 17.73 16.64 5.39
N ALA A 404 17.23 17.79 5.84
CA ALA A 404 18.06 18.75 6.54
C ALA A 404 18.73 18.01 7.71
N ARG A 405 20.06 17.91 7.67
CA ARG A 405 20.81 17.36 8.81
C ARG A 405 20.47 18.24 10.00
N THR A 406 19.71 17.71 10.93
CA THR A 406 19.54 18.36 12.24
C THR A 406 20.93 18.40 12.87
N PRO A 407 21.38 19.57 13.36
CA PRO A 407 22.72 19.73 13.94
C PRO A 407 22.92 18.91 15.20
#